data_3be05c29aaccc3c2b52ae62a0b3f3e21
#
_entry.id   3be05c29aaccc3c2b52ae62a0b3f3e21
#
_cell.length_a   1.000
_cell.length_b   1.000
_cell.length_c   1.000
_cell.angle_alpha   90.00
_cell.angle_beta   90.00
_cell.angle_gamma   90.00
#
_symmetry.space_group_name_H-M   'P 1'
#
loop_
_entity.id
_entity.type
_entity.pdbx_description
1 polymer ?
#
loop_
_entity_poly.entity_id
_entity_poly.type
_entity_poly.pdbx_seq_one_letter_code
_entity_poly.pdbx_strand_id
1 'polypeptide(L)'
;MKVKGMHMGIHTIELYAGKLMYHQIQKVIDLLVEQKSIQQIFSDSYSIDRHLKSTYLVDQGIRMRLHQSHDKSNGIAFAVNPSTLLARVYEPLTLYEPTKENVRELQEYFEDVFEEIHLSDHGEPILNPEDLSLSRMDLTVDIRFSEDTDLSSLIRLFRKSMRPRHYKRRELGGKENYFFEFAAKEISFKVYDKIYELKENDRCPPKYTKRKILRMEVSMKREAFLDKLDLKRKEDLYTMLKAGYDSIGTVINHFLDKLFPAQAAHLPYPDAERIIQKSKLDSETKEQMLFLLEKTSRGAGLDTAAQKWKQTYNIVDSRKFNSLMKQFDRLRINPITLTSKDKDELPCLRTIITQGVKR
;
A
#
# COMPACT_ATOMS: atom_id res chain seq x y z
N MET A 1 -12.74 -12.05 14.96
CA MET A 1 -12.96 -10.85 14.09
C MET A 1 -13.73 -11.25 12.85
N LYS A 2 -14.79 -10.50 12.48
CA LYS A 2 -15.68 -10.88 11.36
C LYS A 2 -15.44 -9.98 10.14
N VAL A 3 -15.03 -10.59 9.02
CA VAL A 3 -14.91 -9.92 7.72
C VAL A 3 -16.31 -9.75 7.12
N LYS A 4 -16.66 -8.53 6.69
CA LYS A 4 -17.94 -8.15 6.10
C LYS A 4 -17.90 -8.04 4.58
N GLY A 5 -16.72 -7.87 4.02
CA GLY A 5 -16.51 -7.75 2.58
C GLY A 5 -15.10 -7.32 2.25
N MET A 6 -14.79 -7.39 0.97
CA MET A 6 -13.51 -6.97 0.41
C MET A 6 -13.74 -6.27 -0.92
N HIS A 7 -12.97 -5.23 -1.17
CA HIS A 7 -12.88 -4.53 -2.45
C HIS A 7 -11.43 -4.48 -2.92
N MET A 8 -11.21 -4.61 -4.22
CA MET A 8 -9.91 -4.47 -4.86
C MET A 8 -9.98 -3.47 -5.99
N GLY A 9 -8.89 -2.76 -6.24
CA GLY A 9 -8.78 -1.82 -7.35
C GLY A 9 -7.51 -1.00 -7.29
N ILE A 10 -7.39 -0.10 -8.24
CA ILE A 10 -6.32 0.89 -8.29
C ILE A 10 -6.78 2.13 -7.52
N HIS A 11 -5.97 2.54 -6.53
CA HIS A 11 -6.29 3.74 -5.74
C HIS A 11 -5.74 5.01 -6.36
N THR A 12 -4.49 4.98 -6.80
CA THR A 12 -3.79 6.12 -7.37
C THR A 12 -2.91 5.67 -8.52
N ILE A 13 -2.88 6.46 -9.57
CA ILE A 13 -1.87 6.38 -10.63
C ILE A 13 -1.03 7.65 -10.61
N GLU A 14 0.19 7.59 -11.12
CA GLU A 14 1.01 8.78 -11.34
C GLU A 14 1.43 8.84 -12.80
N LEU A 15 1.05 9.92 -13.45
CA LEU A 15 1.45 10.28 -14.81
C LEU A 15 2.62 11.24 -14.73
N TYR A 16 3.65 11.04 -15.54
CA TYR A 16 4.89 11.81 -15.47
C TYR A 16 5.40 12.19 -16.85
N ALA A 17 5.74 13.46 -17.01
CA ALA A 17 6.55 13.96 -18.11
C ALA A 17 7.92 14.39 -17.56
N GLY A 18 8.97 13.85 -18.15
CA GLY A 18 10.35 14.21 -17.86
C GLY A 18 11.02 14.98 -19.00
N LYS A 19 12.29 15.33 -18.79
CA LYS A 19 13.14 16.04 -19.77
C LYS A 19 12.68 17.48 -20.08
N LEU A 20 11.87 18.08 -19.20
CA LEU A 20 11.54 19.49 -19.31
C LEU A 20 12.77 20.35 -19.01
N MET A 21 12.92 21.44 -19.75
CA MET A 21 13.96 22.42 -19.45
C MET A 21 13.59 23.22 -18.20
N TYR A 22 14.59 23.75 -17.51
CA TYR A 22 14.38 24.53 -16.29
C TYR A 22 13.40 25.69 -16.52
N HIS A 23 13.54 26.42 -17.63
CA HIS A 23 12.66 27.56 -17.96
C HIS A 23 11.21 27.13 -18.21
N GLN A 24 10.96 25.91 -18.76
CA GLN A 24 9.61 25.38 -18.94
C GLN A 24 8.94 25.09 -17.60
N ILE A 25 9.66 24.51 -16.63
CA ILE A 25 9.12 24.32 -15.27
C ILE A 25 8.84 25.66 -14.59
N GLN A 26 9.77 26.62 -14.71
CA GLN A 26 9.54 27.94 -14.13
C GLN A 26 8.31 28.63 -14.76
N LYS A 27 8.15 28.50 -16.06
CA LYS A 27 6.97 29.04 -16.75
C LYS A 27 5.67 28.39 -16.29
N VAL A 28 5.66 27.06 -16.09
CA VAL A 28 4.51 26.35 -15.50
C VAL A 28 4.16 26.90 -14.12
N ILE A 29 5.16 27.14 -13.28
CA ILE A 29 4.96 27.71 -11.94
C ILE A 29 4.33 29.10 -12.07
N ASP A 30 4.89 29.96 -12.91
CA ASP A 30 4.45 31.34 -13.09
C ASP A 30 2.98 31.39 -13.58
N LEU A 31 2.64 30.57 -14.59
CA LEU A 31 1.28 30.45 -15.11
C LEU A 31 0.27 29.99 -14.05
N LEU A 32 0.62 28.96 -13.27
CA LEU A 32 -0.25 28.42 -12.23
C LEU A 32 -0.45 29.41 -11.06
N VAL A 33 0.57 30.21 -10.74
CA VAL A 33 0.49 31.27 -9.75
C VAL A 33 -0.38 32.43 -10.26
N GLU A 34 -0.16 32.86 -11.51
CA GLU A 34 -0.94 33.95 -12.14
C GLU A 34 -2.43 33.62 -12.22
N GLN A 35 -2.78 32.40 -12.57
CA GLN A 35 -4.15 31.89 -12.62
C GLN A 35 -4.77 31.64 -11.26
N LYS A 36 -4.04 31.85 -10.15
CA LYS A 36 -4.47 31.52 -8.79
C LYS A 36 -4.86 30.04 -8.62
N SER A 37 -4.41 29.19 -9.55
CA SER A 37 -4.66 27.74 -9.54
C SER A 37 -3.86 27.05 -8.45
N ILE A 38 -2.84 27.72 -7.90
CA ILE A 38 -1.99 27.22 -6.81
C ILE A 38 -2.17 28.14 -5.59
N GLN A 39 -2.53 27.51 -4.46
CA GLN A 39 -2.65 28.22 -3.18
C GLN A 39 -1.33 28.23 -2.41
N GLN A 40 -0.47 27.26 -2.62
CA GLN A 40 0.80 27.17 -1.91
C GLN A 40 1.79 26.22 -2.61
N ILE A 41 3.06 26.64 -2.69
CA ILE A 41 4.17 25.80 -3.14
C ILE A 41 4.95 25.36 -1.91
N PHE A 42 5.05 24.04 -1.68
CA PHE A 42 5.88 23.47 -0.64
C PHE A 42 7.16 22.91 -1.27
N SER A 43 8.31 23.36 -0.81
CA SER A 43 9.56 22.66 -1.05
C SER A 43 9.86 21.79 0.16
N ASP A 44 10.04 20.50 -0.05
CA ASP A 44 10.63 19.64 0.97
C ASP A 44 12.10 20.02 1.13
N SER A 45 12.57 20.31 2.33
CA SER A 45 13.94 20.78 2.59
C SER A 45 15.03 19.76 2.22
N TYR A 46 14.64 18.54 1.87
CA TYR A 46 15.53 17.44 1.48
C TYR A 46 15.31 16.93 0.05
N SER A 47 14.29 17.39 -0.67
CA SER A 47 14.05 16.99 -2.04
C SER A 47 13.96 18.21 -2.95
N ILE A 48 14.41 18.01 -4.17
CA ILE A 48 14.28 18.95 -5.28
C ILE A 48 12.79 18.99 -5.75
N ASP A 49 11.92 18.25 -5.09
CA ASP A 49 10.51 18.16 -5.43
C ASP A 49 9.72 19.32 -4.80
N ARG A 50 8.93 20.01 -5.60
CA ARG A 50 7.97 21.00 -5.15
C ARG A 50 6.56 20.45 -5.28
N HIS A 51 5.84 20.37 -4.19
CA HIS A 51 4.44 20.00 -4.16
C HIS A 51 3.58 21.24 -4.36
N LEU A 52 2.67 21.17 -5.30
CA LEU A 52 1.73 22.23 -5.60
C LEU A 52 0.39 21.90 -4.93
N LYS A 53 -0.12 22.81 -4.12
CA LYS A 53 -1.41 22.68 -3.48
C LYS A 53 -2.43 23.56 -4.20
N SER A 54 -3.35 22.92 -4.88
CA SER A 54 -4.52 23.54 -5.53
C SER A 54 -5.78 22.86 -5.00
N THR A 55 -6.74 23.62 -4.48
CA THR A 55 -8.04 23.05 -4.08
C THR A 55 -8.77 22.48 -5.28
N TYR A 56 -8.77 23.19 -6.40
CA TYR A 56 -9.38 22.74 -7.64
C TYR A 56 -8.86 21.33 -8.05
N LEU A 57 -7.56 21.18 -8.19
CA LEU A 57 -6.96 19.88 -8.57
C LEU A 57 -7.24 18.79 -7.55
N VAL A 58 -7.18 19.12 -6.26
CA VAL A 58 -7.44 18.15 -5.17
C VAL A 58 -8.88 17.69 -5.18
N ASP A 59 -9.84 18.58 -5.47
CA ASP A 59 -11.27 18.23 -5.58
C ASP A 59 -11.54 17.33 -6.79
N GLN A 60 -10.77 17.48 -7.87
CA GLN A 60 -10.75 16.56 -9.02
C GLN A 60 -9.96 15.26 -8.76
N GLY A 61 -9.38 15.09 -7.58
CA GLY A 61 -8.59 13.91 -7.24
C GLY A 61 -7.17 13.94 -7.81
N ILE A 62 -6.66 15.10 -8.17
CA ILE A 62 -5.34 15.28 -8.78
C ILE A 62 -4.42 16.04 -7.82
N ARG A 63 -3.17 15.59 -7.73
CA ARG A 63 -2.07 16.29 -7.04
C ARG A 63 -0.92 16.45 -7.99
N MET A 64 -0.40 17.66 -8.11
CA MET A 64 0.75 17.94 -8.99
C MET A 64 2.03 18.09 -8.17
N ARG A 65 3.12 17.57 -8.73
CA ARG A 65 4.47 17.68 -8.18
C ARG A 65 5.43 18.06 -9.28
N LEU A 66 6.25 19.08 -9.02
CA LEU A 66 7.35 19.47 -9.89
C LEU A 66 8.63 18.86 -9.35
N HIS A 67 9.34 18.11 -10.19
CA HIS A 67 10.69 17.64 -9.93
C HIS A 67 11.68 18.56 -10.61
N GLN A 68 12.58 19.16 -9.83
CA GLN A 68 13.55 20.13 -10.32
C GLN A 68 14.96 19.68 -9.89
N SER A 69 15.82 19.38 -10.86
CA SER A 69 17.23 19.00 -10.62
C SER A 69 18.16 19.97 -11.32
N HIS A 70 19.22 20.38 -10.64
CA HIS A 70 20.26 21.20 -11.27
C HIS A 70 21.01 20.45 -12.38
N ASP A 71 21.01 19.12 -12.34
CA ASP A 71 21.94 18.34 -13.15
C ASP A 71 21.35 17.51 -14.28
N LYS A 72 20.08 17.12 -14.31
CA LYS A 72 19.67 16.17 -15.39
C LYS A 72 18.21 15.97 -15.73
N SER A 73 17.23 16.11 -14.86
CA SER A 73 15.87 15.71 -15.22
C SER A 73 14.80 16.48 -14.49
N ASN A 74 14.42 17.59 -15.05
CA ASN A 74 13.22 18.28 -14.62
C ASN A 74 12.01 17.56 -15.16
N GLY A 75 10.91 17.56 -14.40
CA GLY A 75 9.68 16.90 -14.81
C GLY A 75 8.47 17.31 -13.98
N ILE A 76 7.31 16.92 -14.47
CA ILE A 76 6.03 17.15 -13.81
C ILE A 76 5.38 15.80 -13.58
N ALA A 77 4.86 15.58 -12.38
CA ALA A 77 4.09 14.40 -12.02
C ALA A 77 2.67 14.80 -11.58
N PHE A 78 1.69 14.08 -12.08
CA PHE A 78 0.29 14.17 -11.68
C PHE A 78 -0.10 12.86 -11.00
N ALA A 79 -0.28 12.90 -9.68
CA ALA A 79 -0.86 11.79 -8.94
C ALA A 79 -2.39 11.91 -9.00
N VAL A 80 -3.02 11.00 -9.72
CA VAL A 80 -4.44 10.98 -10.01
C VAL A 80 -5.12 9.88 -9.22
N ASN A 81 -6.22 10.21 -8.54
CA ASN A 81 -7.17 9.21 -8.04
C ASN A 81 -8.25 9.00 -9.13
N PRO A 82 -8.21 7.90 -9.90
CA PRO A 82 -9.10 7.72 -11.03
C PRO A 82 -10.59 7.70 -10.64
N SER A 83 -10.91 7.09 -9.49
CA SER A 83 -12.31 7.01 -9.02
C SER A 83 -12.88 8.38 -8.66
N THR A 84 -12.07 9.29 -8.11
CA THR A 84 -12.51 10.64 -7.78
C THR A 84 -12.66 11.46 -9.04
N LEU A 85 -11.72 11.35 -9.98
CA LEU A 85 -11.78 12.09 -11.25
C LEU A 85 -13.02 11.69 -12.07
N LEU A 86 -13.27 10.38 -12.23
CA LEU A 86 -14.44 9.88 -12.96
C LEU A 86 -15.79 10.23 -12.29
N ALA A 87 -15.84 10.13 -10.99
CA ALA A 87 -17.08 10.42 -10.25
C ALA A 87 -17.37 11.92 -10.17
N ARG A 88 -16.39 12.79 -10.44
CA ARG A 88 -16.46 14.25 -10.21
C ARG A 88 -16.95 14.61 -8.81
N VAL A 89 -16.84 13.65 -7.87
CA VAL A 89 -17.26 13.77 -6.46
C VAL A 89 -16.27 12.99 -5.62
N TYR A 90 -15.92 13.52 -4.47
CA TYR A 90 -15.00 12.84 -3.55
C TYR A 90 -15.63 11.60 -2.91
N GLU A 91 -15.25 10.43 -3.41
CA GLU A 91 -15.62 9.11 -2.88
C GLU A 91 -14.37 8.31 -2.46
N PRO A 92 -13.88 8.52 -1.22
CA PRO A 92 -12.57 8.04 -0.78
C PRO A 92 -12.45 6.52 -0.62
N LEU A 93 -13.56 5.79 -0.67
CA LEU A 93 -13.60 4.34 -0.52
C LEU A 93 -13.83 3.61 -1.84
N THR A 94 -14.08 4.32 -2.93
CA THR A 94 -14.21 3.71 -4.25
C THR A 94 -12.81 3.45 -4.81
N LEU A 95 -12.59 2.22 -5.28
CA LEU A 95 -11.37 1.81 -5.96
C LEU A 95 -11.66 1.65 -7.46
N TYR A 96 -10.70 2.06 -8.27
CA TYR A 96 -10.84 2.07 -9.72
C TYR A 96 -10.65 0.67 -10.32
N GLU A 97 -11.58 0.29 -11.20
CA GLU A 97 -11.51 -0.90 -12.04
C GLU A 97 -11.32 -0.47 -13.50
N PRO A 98 -10.19 -0.80 -14.15
CA PRO A 98 -9.90 -0.38 -15.51
C PRO A 98 -10.65 -1.26 -16.54
N THR A 99 -11.71 -0.70 -17.11
CA THR A 99 -12.30 -1.18 -18.39
C THR A 99 -11.80 -0.29 -19.53
N LYS A 100 -11.94 -0.73 -20.77
CA LYS A 100 -11.58 0.12 -21.93
C LYS A 100 -12.33 1.45 -21.91
N GLU A 101 -13.60 1.40 -21.54
CA GLU A 101 -14.47 2.57 -21.47
C GLU A 101 -14.02 3.52 -20.33
N ASN A 102 -13.84 2.98 -19.11
CA ASN A 102 -13.40 3.79 -17.97
C ASN A 102 -12.00 4.40 -18.19
N VAL A 103 -11.10 3.73 -18.89
CA VAL A 103 -9.77 4.28 -19.19
C VAL A 103 -9.86 5.39 -20.22
N ARG A 104 -10.70 5.26 -21.25
CA ARG A 104 -10.94 6.33 -22.22
C ARG A 104 -11.55 7.55 -21.53
N GLU A 105 -12.60 7.35 -20.73
CA GLU A 105 -13.26 8.41 -19.98
C GLU A 105 -12.30 9.08 -18.99
N LEU A 106 -11.42 8.32 -18.34
CA LEU A 106 -10.37 8.84 -17.46
C LEU A 106 -9.41 9.75 -18.23
N GLN A 107 -9.03 9.39 -19.43
CA GLN A 107 -8.16 10.21 -20.28
C GLN A 107 -8.86 11.50 -20.70
N GLU A 108 -10.11 11.41 -21.20
CA GLU A 108 -10.91 12.56 -21.59
C GLU A 108 -11.08 13.55 -20.43
N TYR A 109 -11.43 13.07 -19.21
CA TYR A 109 -11.59 13.95 -18.05
C TYR A 109 -10.27 14.52 -17.54
N PHE A 110 -9.17 13.78 -17.70
CA PHE A 110 -7.86 14.31 -17.36
C PHE A 110 -7.44 15.41 -18.35
N GLU A 111 -7.73 15.23 -19.63
CA GLU A 111 -7.48 16.24 -20.67
C GLU A 111 -8.31 17.50 -20.42
N ASP A 112 -9.60 17.40 -20.09
CA ASP A 112 -10.44 18.53 -19.70
C ASP A 112 -9.80 19.36 -18.57
N VAL A 113 -9.37 18.67 -17.47
CA VAL A 113 -8.70 19.34 -16.35
C VAL A 113 -7.36 19.93 -16.76
N PHE A 114 -6.65 19.26 -17.66
CA PHE A 114 -5.36 19.71 -18.16
C PHE A 114 -5.50 21.00 -19.00
N GLU A 115 -6.54 21.08 -19.84
CA GLU A 115 -6.86 22.28 -20.60
C GLU A 115 -7.26 23.46 -19.68
N GLU A 116 -8.03 23.20 -18.63
CA GLU A 116 -8.45 24.24 -17.68
C GLU A 116 -7.28 24.88 -16.92
N ILE A 117 -6.19 24.15 -16.67
CA ILE A 117 -4.99 24.73 -16.05
C ILE A 117 -4.09 25.48 -17.05
N HIS A 118 -4.44 25.51 -18.34
CA HIS A 118 -3.81 26.29 -19.40
C HIS A 118 -2.29 26.31 -19.40
N LEU A 119 -1.66 25.12 -19.40
CA LEU A 119 -0.20 25.01 -19.44
C LEU A 119 0.35 25.29 -20.85
N SER A 120 0.07 26.52 -21.34
CA SER A 120 0.55 27.00 -22.64
C SER A 120 1.27 28.34 -22.50
N ASP A 121 2.22 28.61 -23.39
CA ASP A 121 2.96 29.86 -23.51
C ASP A 121 2.77 30.43 -24.92
N HIS A 122 2.23 31.63 -25.03
CA HIS A 122 1.90 32.27 -26.31
C HIS A 122 1.09 31.39 -27.29
N GLY A 123 0.19 30.55 -26.75
CA GLY A 123 -0.64 29.63 -27.55
C GLY A 123 0.01 28.30 -27.89
N GLU A 124 1.29 28.11 -27.54
CA GLU A 124 1.98 26.83 -27.70
C GLU A 124 1.95 26.05 -26.38
N PRO A 125 1.56 24.76 -26.36
CA PRO A 125 1.53 23.97 -25.13
C PRO A 125 2.96 23.75 -24.63
N ILE A 126 3.18 24.01 -23.32
CA ILE A 126 4.46 23.68 -22.65
C ILE A 126 4.54 22.17 -22.44
N LEU A 127 3.40 21.54 -22.27
CA LEU A 127 3.25 20.11 -22.02
C LEU A 127 1.92 19.65 -22.60
N ASN A 128 1.92 18.50 -23.29
CA ASN A 128 0.70 17.86 -23.76
C ASN A 128 0.36 16.63 -22.89
N PRO A 129 -0.93 16.26 -22.73
CA PRO A 129 -1.33 15.04 -22.03
C PRO A 129 -0.64 13.78 -22.56
N GLU A 130 -0.39 13.71 -23.87
CA GLU A 130 0.29 12.60 -24.56
C GLU A 130 1.79 12.47 -24.24
N ASP A 131 2.42 13.52 -23.72
CA ASP A 131 3.81 13.48 -23.23
C ASP A 131 3.92 12.76 -21.88
N LEU A 132 2.79 12.54 -21.23
CA LEU A 132 2.71 11.90 -19.93
C LEU A 132 2.76 10.37 -20.05
N SER A 133 3.54 9.75 -19.21
CA SER A 133 3.61 8.29 -19.12
C SER A 133 3.29 7.81 -17.71
N LEU A 134 2.65 6.64 -17.60
CA LEU A 134 2.41 6.02 -16.31
C LEU A 134 3.73 5.73 -15.61
N SER A 135 3.97 6.39 -14.48
CA SER A 135 5.20 6.29 -13.68
C SER A 135 5.03 5.51 -12.39
N ARG A 136 3.80 5.43 -11.86
CA ARG A 136 3.45 4.67 -10.66
C ARG A 136 2.00 4.22 -10.70
N MET A 137 1.72 3.07 -10.09
CA MET A 137 0.37 2.63 -9.74
C MET A 137 0.32 2.09 -8.32
N ASP A 138 -0.80 2.33 -7.64
CA ASP A 138 -1.06 1.89 -6.27
C ASP A 138 -2.17 0.83 -6.31
N LEU A 139 -1.76 -0.45 -6.20
CA LEU A 139 -2.64 -1.61 -6.18
C LEU A 139 -3.19 -1.81 -4.77
N THR A 140 -4.50 -1.85 -4.62
CA THR A 140 -5.16 -1.70 -3.32
C THR A 140 -6.18 -2.79 -3.05
N VAL A 141 -6.20 -3.25 -1.79
CA VAL A 141 -7.23 -4.11 -1.22
C VAL A 141 -7.78 -3.47 0.05
N ASP A 142 -9.10 -3.27 0.09
CA ASP A 142 -9.85 -2.85 1.27
C ASP A 142 -10.58 -4.04 1.87
N ILE A 143 -10.26 -4.39 3.12
CA ILE A 143 -10.99 -5.40 3.88
C ILE A 143 -11.87 -4.69 4.90
N ARG A 144 -13.18 -4.86 4.77
CA ARG A 144 -14.16 -4.31 5.70
C ARG A 144 -14.45 -5.31 6.81
N PHE A 145 -14.29 -4.87 8.03
CA PHE A 145 -14.60 -5.62 9.25
C PHE A 145 -15.90 -5.15 9.91
N SER A 146 -16.37 -5.91 10.91
CA SER A 146 -17.44 -5.47 11.80
C SER A 146 -17.02 -4.25 12.63
N GLU A 147 -17.97 -3.43 13.06
CA GLU A 147 -17.72 -2.14 13.73
C GLU A 147 -16.99 -2.28 15.07
N ASP A 148 -17.14 -3.44 15.74
CA ASP A 148 -16.49 -3.81 16.99
C ASP A 148 -15.03 -4.25 16.83
N THR A 149 -14.51 -4.36 15.59
CA THR A 149 -13.14 -4.80 15.33
C THR A 149 -12.12 -3.71 15.70
N ASP A 150 -11.12 -4.09 16.51
CA ASP A 150 -9.96 -3.24 16.77
C ASP A 150 -8.90 -3.42 15.66
N LEU A 151 -8.89 -2.50 14.69
CA LEU A 151 -7.92 -2.51 13.60
C LEU A 151 -6.48 -2.24 14.09
N SER A 152 -6.31 -1.57 15.23
CA SER A 152 -4.97 -1.33 15.79
C SER A 152 -4.28 -2.64 16.17
N SER A 153 -5.03 -3.62 16.65
CA SER A 153 -4.52 -4.97 16.92
C SER A 153 -4.05 -5.67 15.65
N LEU A 154 -4.77 -5.52 14.53
CA LEU A 154 -4.36 -6.07 13.24
C LEU A 154 -3.07 -5.41 12.72
N ILE A 155 -2.97 -4.09 12.79
CA ILE A 155 -1.79 -3.36 12.34
C ILE A 155 -0.57 -3.75 13.20
N ARG A 156 -0.74 -4.00 14.50
CA ARG A 156 0.31 -4.53 15.36
C ARG A 156 0.84 -5.90 14.92
N LEU A 157 0.01 -6.78 14.31
CA LEU A 157 0.50 -8.04 13.73
C LEU A 157 1.50 -7.79 12.60
N PHE A 158 1.22 -6.84 11.69
CA PHE A 158 2.15 -6.45 10.65
C PHE A 158 3.46 -5.89 11.22
N ARG A 159 3.41 -5.18 12.33
CA ARG A 159 4.62 -4.67 13.00
C ARG A 159 5.47 -5.78 13.61
N LYS A 160 4.86 -6.90 13.98
CA LYS A 160 5.57 -8.09 14.47
C LYS A 160 5.99 -9.04 13.33
N SER A 161 5.57 -8.79 12.09
CA SER A 161 5.88 -9.64 10.94
C SER A 161 7.37 -9.66 10.60
N MET A 162 7.79 -10.61 9.78
CA MET A 162 9.14 -10.64 9.24
C MET A 162 9.37 -9.46 8.30
N ARG A 163 10.58 -8.89 8.36
CA ARG A 163 10.99 -7.84 7.44
C ARG A 163 11.50 -8.48 6.14
N PRO A 164 10.89 -8.17 4.98
CA PRO A 164 11.39 -8.65 3.70
C PRO A 164 12.80 -8.08 3.44
N ARG A 165 13.66 -8.91 2.88
CA ARG A 165 15.02 -8.51 2.52
C ARG A 165 14.99 -7.30 1.59
N HIS A 166 15.88 -6.32 1.81
CA HIS A 166 15.99 -5.06 1.07
C HIS A 166 14.86 -4.03 1.30
N TYR A 167 13.88 -4.33 2.15
CA TYR A 167 12.88 -3.35 2.55
C TYR A 167 13.25 -2.69 3.86
N LYS A 168 13.01 -1.37 3.94
CA LYS A 168 13.11 -0.61 5.17
C LYS A 168 11.71 -0.40 5.73
N ARG A 169 11.56 -0.59 7.03
CA ARG A 169 10.35 -0.20 7.73
C ARG A 169 10.36 1.32 7.86
N ARG A 170 9.26 1.94 7.46
CA ARG A 170 9.02 3.36 7.71
C ARG A 170 8.11 3.51 8.91
N GLU A 171 8.50 4.38 9.83
CA GLU A 171 7.72 4.72 11.01
C GLU A 171 7.21 6.15 10.84
N LEU A 172 5.90 6.32 10.96
CA LEU A 172 5.29 7.64 11.06
C LEU A 172 5.07 7.89 12.55
N GLY A 173 5.84 8.80 13.13
CA GLY A 173 5.79 9.12 14.55
C GLY A 173 4.37 9.42 15.03
N GLY A 174 3.95 8.79 16.12
CA GLY A 174 2.61 8.92 16.70
C GLY A 174 1.49 8.14 16.00
N LYS A 175 1.75 7.50 14.84
CA LYS A 175 0.74 6.76 14.06
C LYS A 175 0.94 5.24 14.08
N GLU A 176 1.70 4.73 15.04
CA GLU A 176 2.12 3.33 15.08
C GLU A 176 0.96 2.34 15.16
N ASN A 177 -0.18 2.71 15.70
CA ASN A 177 -1.34 1.84 15.83
C ASN A 177 -2.26 1.85 14.61
N TYR A 178 -2.02 2.74 13.67
CA TYR A 178 -2.94 2.98 12.55
C TYR A 178 -2.28 2.85 11.18
N PHE A 179 -0.95 2.78 11.16
CA PHE A 179 -0.17 2.74 9.92
C PHE A 179 1.05 1.81 10.05
N PHE A 180 1.36 1.12 8.96
CA PHE A 180 2.53 0.27 8.80
C PHE A 180 3.02 0.35 7.35
N GLU A 181 4.33 0.47 7.12
CA GLU A 181 4.92 0.48 5.79
C GLU A 181 6.26 -0.24 5.75
N PHE A 182 6.45 -1.06 4.71
CA PHE A 182 7.75 -1.45 4.21
C PHE A 182 8.02 -0.82 2.85
N ALA A 183 9.18 -0.19 2.68
CA ALA A 183 9.56 0.47 1.44
C ALA A 183 10.94 0.03 0.95
N ALA A 184 11.05 -0.19 -0.35
CA ALA A 184 12.27 -0.27 -1.13
C ALA A 184 12.30 0.92 -2.10
N LYS A 185 13.30 0.98 -2.98
CA LYS A 185 13.47 2.10 -3.92
C LYS A 185 12.28 2.28 -4.87
N GLU A 186 11.78 1.16 -5.42
CA GLU A 186 10.80 1.16 -6.51
C GLU A 186 9.43 0.61 -6.09
N ILE A 187 9.32 0.06 -4.88
CA ILE A 187 8.10 -0.59 -4.42
C ILE A 187 7.92 -0.39 -2.91
N SER A 188 6.69 -0.12 -2.49
CA SER A 188 6.33 -0.10 -1.08
C SER A 188 5.05 -0.89 -0.82
N PHE A 189 4.94 -1.42 0.39
CA PHE A 189 3.74 -2.09 0.90
C PHE A 189 3.28 -1.38 2.16
N LYS A 190 2.04 -0.91 2.15
CA LYS A 190 1.42 -0.17 3.26
C LYS A 190 0.20 -0.91 3.77
N VAL A 191 -0.02 -0.82 5.07
CA VAL A 191 -1.24 -1.30 5.74
C VAL A 191 -1.70 -0.27 6.73
N TYR A 192 -2.96 0.14 6.66
CA TYR A 192 -3.48 1.19 7.53
C TYR A 192 -4.99 1.15 7.73
N ASP A 193 -5.44 1.79 8.83
CA ASP A 193 -6.86 2.07 9.04
C ASP A 193 -7.28 3.23 8.13
N LYS A 194 -8.05 2.92 7.07
CA LYS A 194 -8.47 3.91 6.07
C LYS A 194 -9.40 4.96 6.67
N ILE A 195 -10.25 4.61 7.61
CA ILE A 195 -11.17 5.58 8.23
C ILE A 195 -10.43 6.51 9.19
N TYR A 196 -9.44 5.98 9.92
CA TYR A 196 -8.57 6.81 10.74
C TYR A 196 -7.78 7.81 9.86
N GLU A 197 -7.19 7.35 8.75
CA GLU A 197 -6.47 8.21 7.81
C GLU A 197 -7.35 9.33 7.25
N LEU A 198 -8.61 9.02 6.90
CA LEU A 198 -9.55 10.02 6.42
C LEU A 198 -9.91 11.06 7.50
N LYS A 199 -10.06 10.64 8.75
CA LYS A 199 -10.33 11.56 9.87
C LYS A 199 -9.15 12.47 10.19
N GLU A 200 -7.94 11.95 10.19
CA GLU A 200 -6.72 12.73 10.41
C GLU A 200 -6.51 13.83 9.35
N ASN A 201 -7.06 13.63 8.15
CA ASN A 201 -6.97 14.59 7.05
C ASN A 201 -8.24 15.46 6.89
N ASP A 202 -9.18 15.42 7.85
CA ASP A 202 -10.47 16.11 7.80
C ASP A 202 -11.30 15.83 6.52
N ARG A 203 -11.18 14.57 6.01
CA ARG A 203 -11.80 14.13 4.75
C ARG A 203 -12.76 12.95 4.91
N CYS A 204 -13.12 12.59 6.13
CA CYS A 204 -14.00 11.46 6.38
C CYS A 204 -15.47 11.87 6.25
N PRO A 205 -16.18 11.44 5.19
CA PRO A 205 -17.62 11.69 5.10
C PRO A 205 -18.37 11.09 6.29
N PRO A 206 -19.41 11.76 6.82
CA PRO A 206 -20.16 11.29 8.00
C PRO A 206 -20.68 9.86 7.86
N LYS A 207 -21.12 9.47 6.66
CA LYS A 207 -21.61 8.11 6.33
C LYS A 207 -20.58 7.00 6.54
N TYR A 208 -19.28 7.31 6.69
CA TYR A 208 -18.20 6.33 6.82
C TYR A 208 -17.56 6.26 8.20
N THR A 209 -17.87 7.18 9.09
CA THR A 209 -17.18 7.36 10.39
C THR A 209 -17.17 6.13 11.30
N LYS A 210 -18.17 5.24 11.18
CA LYS A 210 -18.27 4.00 11.97
C LYS A 210 -17.65 2.78 11.26
N ARG A 211 -17.29 2.89 9.98
CA ARG A 211 -16.74 1.75 9.24
C ARG A 211 -15.36 1.38 9.76
N LYS A 212 -15.02 0.10 9.63
CA LYS A 212 -13.70 -0.46 9.94
C LYS A 212 -13.12 -1.04 8.67
N ILE A 213 -12.14 -0.34 8.08
CA ILE A 213 -11.53 -0.72 6.81
C ILE A 213 -10.02 -0.78 6.97
N LEU A 214 -9.48 -2.00 6.88
CA LEU A 214 -8.05 -2.22 6.75
C LEU A 214 -7.71 -2.13 5.26
N ARG A 215 -6.92 -1.12 4.90
CA ARG A 215 -6.39 -0.96 3.55
C ARG A 215 -4.99 -1.53 3.47
N MET A 216 -4.76 -2.38 2.48
CA MET A 216 -3.44 -2.83 2.06
C MET A 216 -3.16 -2.27 0.67
N GLU A 217 -2.00 -1.67 0.50
CA GLU A 217 -1.62 -0.97 -0.73
C GLU A 217 -0.20 -1.32 -1.13
N VAL A 218 -0.01 -1.73 -2.37
CA VAL A 218 1.31 -1.87 -2.99
C VAL A 218 1.49 -0.78 -4.02
N SER A 219 2.40 0.14 -3.70
CA SER A 219 2.84 1.19 -4.63
C SER A 219 4.00 0.68 -5.46
N MET A 220 3.87 0.66 -6.78
CA MET A 220 4.94 0.24 -7.70
C MET A 220 5.25 1.38 -8.66
N LYS A 221 6.53 1.76 -8.74
CA LYS A 221 7.03 2.65 -9.78
C LYS A 221 7.21 1.91 -11.11
N ARG A 222 7.41 2.67 -12.20
CA ARG A 222 7.41 2.17 -13.56
C ARG A 222 8.25 0.90 -13.75
N GLU A 223 9.52 0.93 -13.39
CA GLU A 223 10.42 -0.22 -13.60
C GLU A 223 9.95 -1.46 -12.82
N ALA A 224 9.42 -1.27 -11.61
CA ALA A 224 8.95 -2.36 -10.80
C ALA A 224 7.66 -3.00 -11.35
N PHE A 225 6.71 -2.21 -11.88
CA PHE A 225 5.50 -2.82 -12.43
C PHE A 225 5.73 -3.42 -13.82
N LEU A 226 6.58 -2.82 -14.66
CA LEU A 226 6.95 -3.41 -15.95
C LEU A 226 7.59 -4.80 -15.76
N ASP A 227 8.57 -4.89 -14.85
CA ASP A 227 9.25 -6.15 -14.53
C ASP A 227 8.29 -7.20 -13.92
N LYS A 228 7.50 -6.82 -12.92
CA LYS A 228 6.63 -7.76 -12.21
C LYS A 228 5.42 -8.22 -12.99
N LEU A 229 4.94 -7.43 -13.93
CA LEU A 229 3.76 -7.72 -14.74
C LEU A 229 4.12 -8.16 -16.17
N ASP A 230 5.42 -8.33 -16.46
CA ASP A 230 5.94 -8.72 -17.78
C ASP A 230 5.42 -7.81 -18.91
N LEU A 231 5.46 -6.49 -18.66
CA LEU A 231 4.96 -5.48 -19.59
C LEU A 231 6.09 -4.83 -20.38
N LYS A 232 5.80 -4.45 -21.62
CA LYS A 232 6.72 -3.66 -22.44
C LYS A 232 6.59 -2.18 -22.10
N ARG A 233 7.67 -1.40 -22.34
CA ARG A 233 7.70 0.05 -22.05
C ARG A 233 6.73 0.88 -22.89
N LYS A 234 6.27 0.33 -24.03
CA LYS A 234 5.39 1.02 -25.00
C LYS A 234 3.94 0.50 -24.97
N GLU A 235 3.56 -0.25 -23.94
CA GLU A 235 2.17 -0.64 -23.77
C GLU A 235 1.28 0.60 -23.54
N ASP A 236 0.05 0.55 -24.03
CA ASP A 236 -0.95 1.58 -23.78
C ASP A 236 -1.41 1.60 -22.32
N LEU A 237 -2.04 2.71 -21.92
CA LEU A 237 -2.47 2.92 -20.54
C LEU A 237 -3.46 1.85 -20.07
N TYR A 238 -4.41 1.45 -20.93
CA TYR A 238 -5.38 0.42 -20.58
C TYR A 238 -4.70 -0.92 -20.29
N THR A 239 -3.80 -1.36 -21.17
CA THR A 239 -3.06 -2.62 -20.99
C THR A 239 -2.28 -2.62 -19.68
N MET A 240 -1.59 -1.52 -19.36
CA MET A 240 -0.83 -1.40 -18.11
C MET A 240 -1.73 -1.42 -16.88
N LEU A 241 -2.82 -0.66 -16.87
CA LEU A 241 -3.74 -0.60 -15.72
C LEU A 241 -4.49 -1.92 -15.53
N LYS A 242 -4.91 -2.57 -16.64
CA LYS A 242 -5.61 -3.85 -16.59
C LYS A 242 -4.71 -4.96 -16.04
N ALA A 243 -3.47 -5.05 -16.51
CA ALA A 243 -2.49 -6.00 -15.96
C ALA A 243 -2.24 -5.75 -14.46
N GLY A 244 -2.12 -4.49 -14.05
CA GLY A 244 -2.03 -4.12 -12.63
C GLY A 244 -3.24 -4.61 -11.83
N TYR A 245 -4.43 -4.30 -12.27
CA TYR A 245 -5.68 -4.69 -11.63
C TYR A 245 -5.80 -6.22 -11.48
N ASP A 246 -5.56 -6.97 -12.56
CA ASP A 246 -5.65 -8.44 -12.56
C ASP A 246 -4.61 -9.08 -11.64
N SER A 247 -3.52 -8.39 -11.36
CA SER A 247 -2.44 -8.87 -10.50
C SER A 247 -2.61 -8.54 -9.00
N ILE A 248 -3.59 -7.70 -8.61
CA ILE A 248 -3.72 -7.18 -7.23
C ILE A 248 -3.60 -8.29 -6.19
N GLY A 249 -4.41 -9.34 -6.32
CA GLY A 249 -4.44 -10.44 -5.37
C GLY A 249 -3.08 -11.17 -5.27
N THR A 250 -2.43 -11.40 -6.41
CA THR A 250 -1.11 -12.06 -6.48
C THR A 250 -0.03 -11.19 -5.84
N VAL A 251 -0.01 -9.91 -6.16
CA VAL A 251 1.00 -8.97 -5.64
C VAL A 251 0.86 -8.77 -4.13
N ILE A 252 -0.36 -8.57 -3.62
CA ILE A 252 -0.59 -8.43 -2.18
C ILE A 252 -0.23 -9.73 -1.45
N ASN A 253 -0.66 -10.90 -1.96
CA ASN A 253 -0.34 -12.19 -1.36
C ASN A 253 1.17 -12.46 -1.33
N HIS A 254 1.92 -12.04 -2.35
CA HIS A 254 3.38 -12.14 -2.34
C HIS A 254 4.03 -11.39 -1.16
N PHE A 255 3.49 -10.21 -0.78
CA PHE A 255 3.94 -9.52 0.42
C PHE A 255 3.53 -10.25 1.69
N LEU A 256 2.29 -10.72 1.76
CA LEU A 256 1.82 -11.48 2.93
C LEU A 256 2.64 -12.75 3.17
N ASP A 257 3.03 -13.46 2.10
CA ASP A 257 3.89 -14.65 2.19
C ASP A 257 5.27 -14.34 2.78
N LYS A 258 5.82 -13.17 2.45
CA LYS A 258 7.10 -12.71 3.01
C LYS A 258 6.99 -12.25 4.46
N LEU A 259 5.87 -11.64 4.80
CA LEU A 259 5.62 -11.08 6.13
C LEU A 259 5.23 -12.15 7.15
N PHE A 260 4.44 -13.11 6.72
CA PHE A 260 3.88 -14.18 7.54
C PHE A 260 4.27 -15.54 6.93
N PRO A 261 5.45 -16.09 7.28
CA PRO A 261 5.94 -17.33 6.69
C PRO A 261 5.09 -18.55 7.03
N ALA A 262 4.27 -18.51 8.09
CA ALA A 262 3.21 -19.46 8.36
C ALA A 262 1.87 -18.90 7.83
N GLN A 263 1.24 -19.67 6.93
CA GLN A 263 -0.01 -19.29 6.25
C GLN A 263 -1.24 -19.77 7.05
N ALA A 264 -1.30 -19.40 8.31
CA ALA A 264 -2.27 -19.88 9.28
C ALA A 264 -3.00 -18.73 10.00
N ALA A 265 -4.03 -19.06 10.76
CA ALA A 265 -4.78 -18.10 11.56
C ALA A 265 -3.93 -17.49 12.69
N HIS A 266 -4.18 -16.23 13.00
CA HIS A 266 -3.64 -15.58 14.18
C HIS A 266 -4.58 -15.84 15.37
N LEU A 267 -4.09 -16.57 16.34
CA LEU A 267 -4.84 -16.94 17.56
C LEU A 267 -4.39 -16.09 18.74
N PRO A 268 -5.21 -15.93 19.78
CA PRO A 268 -4.75 -15.52 21.11
C PRO A 268 -3.67 -16.48 21.61
N TYR A 269 -2.66 -15.95 22.33
CA TYR A 269 -1.52 -16.76 22.82
C TYR A 269 -1.93 -18.04 23.59
N PRO A 270 -2.88 -17.99 24.56
CA PRO A 270 -3.24 -19.19 25.32
C PRO A 270 -3.85 -20.31 24.45
N ASP A 271 -4.57 -19.96 23.40
CA ASP A 271 -5.17 -20.93 22.50
C ASP A 271 -4.12 -21.58 21.60
N ALA A 272 -3.20 -20.77 21.06
CA ALA A 272 -2.06 -21.28 20.27
C ALA A 272 -1.16 -22.19 21.11
N GLU A 273 -0.82 -21.79 22.32
CA GLU A 273 -0.04 -22.60 23.27
C GLU A 273 -0.71 -23.95 23.56
N ARG A 274 -2.01 -23.94 23.88
CA ARG A 274 -2.79 -25.16 24.16
C ARG A 274 -2.78 -26.13 22.98
N ILE A 275 -2.88 -25.65 21.73
CA ILE A 275 -2.84 -26.48 20.52
C ILE A 275 -1.46 -27.12 20.38
N ILE A 276 -0.36 -26.36 20.55
CA ILE A 276 1.00 -26.89 20.48
C ILE A 276 1.21 -27.98 21.53
N GLN A 277 0.83 -27.73 22.77
CA GLN A 277 1.02 -28.69 23.88
C GLN A 277 0.27 -30.01 23.63
N LYS A 278 -0.98 -29.95 23.09
CA LYS A 278 -1.81 -31.13 22.78
C LYS A 278 -1.41 -31.84 21.50
N SER A 279 -0.52 -31.28 20.69
CA SER A 279 -0.10 -31.87 19.41
C SER A 279 0.72 -33.16 19.61
N LYS A 280 0.87 -33.97 18.55
CA LYS A 280 1.71 -35.17 18.52
C LYS A 280 3.18 -34.89 18.15
N LEU A 281 3.60 -33.63 18.19
CA LEU A 281 4.99 -33.24 17.93
C LEU A 281 5.92 -33.76 19.07
N ASP A 282 7.20 -33.98 18.76
CA ASP A 282 8.21 -34.25 19.75
C ASP A 282 8.44 -33.08 20.71
N SER A 283 9.03 -33.34 21.86
CA SER A 283 9.23 -32.36 22.93
C SER A 283 10.10 -31.21 22.51
N GLU A 284 11.17 -31.45 21.74
CA GLU A 284 12.08 -30.42 21.25
C GLU A 284 11.37 -29.45 20.29
N THR A 285 10.62 -29.99 19.33
CA THR A 285 9.84 -29.18 18.39
C THR A 285 8.81 -28.33 19.11
N LYS A 286 8.09 -28.90 20.09
CA LYS A 286 7.13 -28.14 20.91
C LYS A 286 7.79 -26.97 21.64
N GLU A 287 8.91 -27.25 22.31
CA GLU A 287 9.67 -26.23 23.06
C GLU A 287 10.10 -25.09 22.14
N GLN A 288 10.66 -25.40 20.98
CA GLN A 288 11.09 -24.42 19.98
C GLN A 288 9.92 -23.58 19.46
N MET A 289 8.75 -24.19 19.20
CA MET A 289 7.54 -23.47 18.78
C MET A 289 7.02 -22.56 19.89
N LEU A 290 6.94 -23.03 21.13
CA LEU A 290 6.50 -22.25 22.29
C LEU A 290 7.45 -21.08 22.54
N PHE A 291 8.76 -21.27 22.38
CA PHE A 291 9.73 -20.19 22.48
C PHE A 291 9.43 -19.04 21.49
N LEU A 292 9.20 -19.34 20.21
CA LEU A 292 8.86 -18.32 19.20
C LEU A 292 7.54 -17.63 19.55
N LEU A 293 6.53 -18.41 19.91
CA LEU A 293 5.20 -17.93 20.26
C LEU A 293 5.26 -16.99 21.46
N GLU A 294 6.00 -17.35 22.51
CA GLU A 294 6.21 -16.50 23.69
C GLU A 294 6.89 -15.17 23.35
N LYS A 295 7.97 -15.20 22.56
CA LYS A 295 8.69 -13.98 22.19
C LYS A 295 7.81 -13.03 21.40
N THR A 296 7.03 -13.54 20.42
CA THR A 296 6.14 -12.70 19.63
C THR A 296 4.93 -12.19 20.43
N SER A 297 4.40 -12.98 21.38
CA SER A 297 3.31 -12.54 22.25
C SER A 297 3.72 -11.38 23.15
N ARG A 298 4.98 -11.37 23.61
CA ARG A 298 5.58 -10.29 24.41
C ARG A 298 6.00 -9.07 23.57
N GLY A 299 5.65 -9.01 22.31
CA GLY A 299 5.85 -7.83 21.45
C GLY A 299 7.08 -7.87 20.56
N ALA A 300 7.92 -8.92 20.63
CA ALA A 300 9.05 -9.04 19.69
C ALA A 300 8.54 -9.27 18.25
N GLY A 301 9.23 -8.65 17.28
CA GLY A 301 9.05 -9.02 15.87
C GLY A 301 9.55 -10.45 15.61
N LEU A 302 8.96 -11.12 14.62
CA LEU A 302 9.31 -12.51 14.28
C LEU A 302 10.79 -12.64 13.86
N ASP A 303 11.38 -11.62 13.23
CA ASP A 303 12.82 -11.57 12.93
C ASP A 303 13.67 -11.66 14.20
N THR A 304 13.33 -10.83 15.18
CA THR A 304 14.06 -10.80 16.47
C THR A 304 13.86 -12.10 17.23
N ALA A 305 12.64 -12.65 17.21
CA ALA A 305 12.33 -13.92 17.84
C ALA A 305 13.12 -15.06 17.18
N ALA A 306 13.19 -15.08 15.82
CA ALA A 306 13.95 -16.06 15.06
C ALA A 306 15.47 -15.98 15.32
N GLN A 307 16.02 -14.78 15.46
CA GLN A 307 17.44 -14.59 15.83
C GLN A 307 17.74 -15.15 17.21
N LYS A 308 16.90 -14.79 18.23
CA LYS A 308 17.05 -15.31 19.59
C LYS A 308 16.90 -16.83 19.64
N TRP A 309 15.94 -17.39 18.90
CA TRP A 309 15.76 -18.84 18.76
C TRP A 309 17.01 -19.52 18.20
N LYS A 310 17.61 -18.98 17.12
CA LYS A 310 18.86 -19.53 16.57
C LYS A 310 20.00 -19.53 17.59
N GLN A 311 20.13 -18.44 18.36
CA GLN A 311 21.15 -18.34 19.40
C GLN A 311 20.92 -19.32 20.54
N THR A 312 19.67 -19.41 21.04
CA THR A 312 19.32 -20.29 22.20
C THR A 312 19.53 -21.76 21.87
N TYR A 313 19.19 -22.20 20.65
CA TYR A 313 19.28 -23.59 20.23
C TYR A 313 20.51 -23.90 19.35
N ASN A 314 21.48 -23.00 19.25
CA ASN A 314 22.69 -23.15 18.43
C ASN A 314 22.41 -23.54 16.97
N ILE A 315 21.40 -22.94 16.35
CA ILE A 315 20.96 -23.29 15.01
C ILE A 315 21.67 -22.44 13.95
N VAL A 316 22.49 -23.06 13.14
CA VAL A 316 23.19 -22.41 12.02
C VAL A 316 22.37 -22.53 10.72
N ASP A 317 21.70 -23.66 10.50
CA ASP A 317 20.96 -23.93 9.26
C ASP A 317 19.61 -23.19 9.22
N SER A 318 19.48 -22.28 8.24
CA SER A 318 18.24 -21.53 8.00
C SER A 318 17.04 -22.42 7.60
N ARG A 319 17.29 -23.62 7.05
CA ARG A 319 16.24 -24.59 6.68
C ARG A 319 15.46 -25.07 7.90
N LYS A 320 16.09 -25.12 9.08
CA LYS A 320 15.41 -25.49 10.33
C LYS A 320 14.29 -24.51 10.69
N PHE A 321 14.49 -23.20 10.48
CA PHE A 321 13.43 -22.23 10.69
C PHE A 321 12.22 -22.48 9.76
N ASN A 322 12.47 -22.73 8.47
CA ASN A 322 11.40 -23.03 7.53
C ASN A 322 10.67 -24.34 7.90
N SER A 323 11.39 -25.34 8.41
CA SER A 323 10.78 -26.58 8.92
C SER A 323 9.86 -26.28 10.10
N LEU A 324 10.29 -25.41 11.03
CA LEU A 324 9.48 -25.00 12.18
C LEU A 324 8.22 -24.22 11.74
N MET A 325 8.35 -23.34 10.75
CA MET A 325 7.18 -22.62 10.16
C MET A 325 6.18 -23.59 9.53
N LYS A 326 6.65 -24.66 8.87
CA LYS A 326 5.76 -25.73 8.36
C LYS A 326 5.02 -26.49 9.47
N GLN A 327 5.59 -26.62 10.68
CA GLN A 327 4.86 -27.20 11.80
C GLN A 327 3.75 -26.26 12.31
N PHE A 328 4.02 -24.95 12.35
CA PHE A 328 2.98 -23.95 12.62
C PHE A 328 1.83 -24.06 11.62
N ASP A 329 2.13 -24.15 10.32
CA ASP A 329 1.13 -24.35 9.27
C ASP A 329 0.30 -25.64 9.47
N ARG A 330 0.96 -26.76 9.77
CA ARG A 330 0.28 -28.04 10.04
C ARG A 330 -0.70 -27.95 11.21
N LEU A 331 -0.34 -27.22 12.24
CA LEU A 331 -1.20 -26.97 13.39
C LEU A 331 -2.22 -25.84 13.16
N ARG A 332 -2.17 -25.20 11.98
CA ARG A 332 -3.03 -24.04 11.61
C ARG A 332 -2.88 -22.86 12.56
N ILE A 333 -1.66 -22.59 13.03
CA ILE A 333 -1.34 -21.50 13.94
C ILE A 333 -0.32 -20.57 13.26
N ASN A 334 -0.52 -19.27 13.38
CA ASN A 334 0.54 -18.31 13.04
C ASN A 334 1.42 -18.08 14.28
N PRO A 335 2.76 -18.04 14.17
CA PRO A 335 3.64 -17.73 15.30
C PRO A 335 3.47 -16.31 15.85
N ILE A 336 2.83 -15.42 15.11
CA ILE A 336 2.49 -14.07 15.56
C ILE A 336 1.07 -14.08 16.09
N THR A 337 0.93 -13.96 17.41
CA THR A 337 -0.36 -14.04 18.09
C THR A 337 -1.08 -12.70 18.21
N LEU A 338 -2.39 -12.77 18.33
CA LEU A 338 -3.25 -11.69 18.79
C LEU A 338 -2.98 -11.39 20.27
N THR A 339 -3.44 -10.23 20.74
CA THR A 339 -3.33 -9.88 22.16
C THR A 339 -4.34 -10.68 22.99
N SER A 340 -4.11 -10.81 24.28
CA SER A 340 -5.05 -11.50 25.20
C SER A 340 -6.43 -10.82 25.31
N LYS A 341 -6.55 -9.59 24.82
CA LYS A 341 -7.82 -8.85 24.78
C LYS A 341 -8.69 -9.23 23.59
N ASP A 342 -8.10 -9.79 22.54
CA ASP A 342 -8.81 -10.26 21.37
C ASP A 342 -9.44 -11.62 21.67
N LYS A 343 -10.79 -11.69 21.65
CA LYS A 343 -11.53 -12.90 21.97
C LYS A 343 -11.61 -13.90 20.82
N ASP A 344 -11.49 -13.41 19.58
CA ASP A 344 -11.69 -14.18 18.38
C ASP A 344 -10.38 -14.32 17.59
N GLU A 345 -10.24 -15.42 16.89
CA GLU A 345 -9.16 -15.61 15.91
C GLU A 345 -9.29 -14.66 14.71
N LEU A 346 -8.17 -14.33 14.09
CA LEU A 346 -8.15 -13.71 12.77
C LEU A 346 -7.76 -14.80 11.76
N PRO A 347 -8.63 -15.11 10.78
CA PRO A 347 -8.28 -16.00 9.68
C PRO A 347 -7.03 -15.52 8.94
N CYS A 348 -6.34 -16.44 8.28
CA CYS A 348 -5.19 -16.10 7.44
C CYS A 348 -5.57 -15.04 6.39
N LEU A 349 -4.89 -13.89 6.40
CA LEU A 349 -5.18 -12.78 5.50
C LEU A 349 -5.09 -13.15 4.03
N ARG A 350 -4.12 -14.01 3.68
CA ARG A 350 -4.00 -14.57 2.32
C ARG A 350 -5.26 -15.33 1.89
N THR A 351 -5.83 -16.13 2.78
CA THR A 351 -7.07 -16.86 2.50
C THR A 351 -8.22 -15.91 2.23
N ILE A 352 -8.35 -14.83 3.01
CA ILE A 352 -9.37 -13.80 2.81
C ILE A 352 -9.23 -13.19 1.42
N ILE A 353 -8.03 -12.77 1.03
CA ILE A 353 -7.76 -12.16 -0.28
C ILE A 353 -8.03 -13.14 -1.42
N THR A 354 -7.52 -14.37 -1.32
CA THR A 354 -7.71 -15.39 -2.37
C THR A 354 -9.19 -15.73 -2.59
N GLN A 355 -9.99 -15.75 -1.53
CA GLN A 355 -11.43 -15.99 -1.63
C GLN A 355 -12.18 -14.80 -2.25
N GLY A 356 -11.70 -13.59 -2.02
CA GLY A 356 -12.29 -12.38 -2.60
C GLY A 356 -12.00 -12.21 -4.09
N VAL A 357 -10.83 -12.65 -4.57
CA VAL A 357 -10.49 -12.65 -6.02
C VAL A 357 -11.40 -13.58 -6.83
N LYS A 358 -11.94 -14.62 -6.21
CA LYS A 358 -12.80 -15.62 -6.89
C LYS A 358 -14.27 -15.25 -6.97
N ARG A 359 -14.66 -14.13 -6.40
CA ARG A 359 -16.05 -13.62 -6.42
C ARG A 359 -16.20 -12.49 -7.41
#